data_70a34b1aca9dcc9ea733eedb7a74a47a
#
_entry.id   70a34b1aca9dcc9ea733eedb7a74a47a
#
_cell.length_a   1.000
_cell.length_b   1.000
_cell.length_c   1.000
_cell.angle_alpha   90.00
_cell.angle_beta   90.00
_cell.angle_gamma   90.00
#
_symmetry.space_group_name_H-M   'P 1'
#
loop_
_entity.id
_entity.type
_entity.pdbx_description
1 polymer ?
#
loop_
_entity_poly.entity_id
_entity_poly.type
_entity_poly.pdbx_seq_one_letter_code
_entity_poly.pdbx_strand_id
1 'polypeptide(L)'
;MQVFMTSMAKFLVAVLLLYSSGNAAEGPTSDWQAEWQRVMTAAKKEGKVVVSVPPGAELRKALKENFERRFGIELELVTGRGSAIVKKIADEHRAGVQFFDVHTGGSGAIIYGLAGIVDPVEAQFILPEVKDPKNWWGGHLYVDKANRYAYSFLAFVQEAIWYNTELMKPEETRAYDDLLHPKWKGNIGYSDPRAGGAGQGNWTFLWRTKGEEFLKKLVQQNLVIMREERPLAELLVKGSVAITIGLDIDNFGPFVKAGLPIKPLPQLKDGTYPVTGSGTLAVIKNPPHPNASKIFINWLLSREGQETYQKALGEPTRRLDVASPKEPYAVRPAREFMTVEQYHQLESHSEEKQESIRKPAIAAAQRLLN
;
A
#
# COMPACT_ATOMS: atom_id res chain seq x y z
N MET A 1 -42.76 -47.72 74.30
CA MET A 1 -41.85 -47.78 75.43
C MET A 1 -40.76 -46.81 75.21
N GLN A 2 -40.82 -45.73 76.03
CA GLN A 2 -39.78 -44.73 76.43
C GLN A 2 -38.83 -44.17 75.32
N VAL A 3 -38.99 -42.93 74.89
CA VAL A 3 -38.58 -41.67 75.49
C VAL A 3 -37.07 -41.51 75.66
N PHE A 4 -36.47 -40.58 74.91
CA PHE A 4 -35.64 -39.52 75.48
C PHE A 4 -35.45 -38.37 74.45
N MET A 5 -35.95 -37.18 74.80
CA MET A 5 -35.67 -35.88 74.27
C MET A 5 -34.28 -35.44 74.69
N THR A 6 -33.49 -34.90 73.82
CA THR A 6 -32.47 -33.92 74.22
C THR A 6 -32.42 -32.78 73.16
N SER A 7 -32.70 -31.62 73.73
CA SER A 7 -32.62 -30.30 73.12
C SER A 7 -31.17 -29.96 72.79
N MET A 8 -30.92 -29.43 71.57
CA MET A 8 -29.68 -28.73 71.23
C MET A 8 -30.01 -27.40 70.59
N ALA A 9 -29.62 -26.37 71.32
CA ALA A 9 -29.75 -24.98 71.02
C ALA A 9 -29.01 -24.64 69.69
N LYS A 10 -29.68 -23.97 68.78
CA LYS A 10 -29.10 -23.42 67.51
C LYS A 10 -28.40 -22.10 67.89
N PHE A 11 -27.06 -22.08 67.80
CA PHE A 11 -26.27 -20.85 67.75
C PHE A 11 -26.26 -20.36 66.32
N LEU A 12 -26.89 -19.22 66.04
CA LEU A 12 -26.84 -18.52 64.72
C LEU A 12 -25.59 -17.61 64.77
N VAL A 13 -24.53 -18.04 64.09
CA VAL A 13 -23.37 -17.16 63.81
C VAL A 13 -23.65 -16.42 62.52
N ALA A 14 -23.99 -15.15 62.60
CA ALA A 14 -24.06 -14.24 61.47
C ALA A 14 -22.63 -13.86 61.02
N VAL A 15 -22.17 -14.42 59.92
CA VAL A 15 -20.93 -13.99 59.26
C VAL A 15 -21.29 -12.77 58.40
N LEU A 16 -20.93 -11.59 58.85
CA LEU A 16 -20.91 -10.37 58.06
C LEU A 16 -19.75 -10.50 57.04
N LEU A 17 -20.08 -10.83 55.79
CA LEU A 17 -19.16 -10.65 54.67
C LEU A 17 -19.10 -9.17 54.31
N LEU A 18 -18.08 -8.49 54.78
CA LEU A 18 -17.66 -7.18 54.29
C LEU A 18 -17.14 -7.36 52.86
N TYR A 19 -17.98 -7.09 51.86
CA TYR A 19 -17.51 -6.85 50.51
C TYR A 19 -16.70 -5.56 50.49
N SER A 20 -15.40 -5.69 50.68
CA SER A 20 -14.46 -4.65 50.33
C SER A 20 -14.46 -4.52 48.79
N SER A 21 -15.13 -3.50 48.29
CA SER A 21 -14.98 -3.06 46.89
C SER A 21 -13.55 -2.55 46.72
N GLY A 22 -12.64 -3.45 46.43
CA GLY A 22 -11.30 -3.07 46.03
C GLY A 22 -11.42 -2.31 44.71
N ASN A 23 -11.36 -0.98 44.77
CA ASN A 23 -10.93 -0.20 43.62
C ASN A 23 -9.54 -0.74 43.24
N ALA A 24 -9.48 -1.52 42.17
CA ALA A 24 -8.21 -1.78 41.51
C ALA A 24 -7.67 -0.41 41.13
N ALA A 25 -6.68 0.07 41.86
CA ALA A 25 -5.92 1.24 41.47
C ALA A 25 -5.37 0.93 40.06
N GLU A 26 -5.87 1.63 39.06
CA GLU A 26 -5.25 1.64 37.76
C GLU A 26 -3.78 2.01 37.96
N GLY A 27 -2.85 1.08 37.67
CA GLY A 27 -1.43 1.36 37.71
C GLY A 27 -1.13 2.58 36.85
N PRO A 28 0.00 3.27 37.06
CA PRO A 28 0.32 4.47 36.31
C PRO A 28 0.21 4.18 34.80
N THR A 29 -0.73 4.86 34.15
CA THR A 29 -0.88 4.79 32.69
C THR A 29 0.45 5.20 32.07
N SER A 30 0.97 4.38 31.16
CA SER A 30 2.19 4.76 30.44
C SER A 30 1.95 6.06 29.65
N ASP A 31 2.97 6.88 29.46
CA ASP A 31 2.87 8.18 28.77
C ASP A 31 2.11 8.13 27.46
N TRP A 32 2.30 7.06 26.66
CA TRP A 32 1.59 6.90 25.41
C TRP A 32 0.08 6.61 25.56
N GLN A 33 -0.34 5.91 26.64
CA GLN A 33 -1.75 5.63 26.90
C GLN A 33 -2.49 6.91 27.29
N ALA A 34 -1.87 7.74 28.12
CA ALA A 34 -2.43 9.05 28.50
C ALA A 34 -2.54 9.97 27.26
N GLU A 35 -1.52 10.01 26.41
CA GLU A 35 -1.54 10.74 25.14
C GLU A 35 -2.65 10.21 24.22
N TRP A 36 -2.75 8.89 24.03
CA TRP A 36 -3.77 8.25 23.22
C TRP A 36 -5.18 8.63 23.65
N GLN A 37 -5.47 8.56 24.97
CA GLN A 37 -6.79 8.92 25.49
C GLN A 37 -7.12 10.41 25.29
N ARG A 38 -6.15 11.28 25.51
CA ARG A 38 -6.29 12.72 25.26
C ARG A 38 -6.61 13.00 23.80
N VAL A 39 -5.83 12.41 22.87
CA VAL A 39 -6.00 12.58 21.42
C VAL A 39 -7.33 11.96 20.97
N MET A 40 -7.71 10.77 21.47
CA MET A 40 -8.99 10.13 21.19
C MET A 40 -10.18 10.99 21.60
N THR A 41 -10.11 11.59 22.80
CA THR A 41 -11.17 12.48 23.29
C THR A 41 -11.32 13.72 22.41
N ALA A 42 -10.21 14.29 21.97
CA ALA A 42 -10.22 15.43 21.06
C ALA A 42 -10.70 15.05 19.63
N ALA A 43 -10.25 13.91 19.12
CA ALA A 43 -10.66 13.39 17.82
C ALA A 43 -12.19 13.12 17.74
N LYS A 44 -12.78 12.60 18.81
CA LYS A 44 -14.25 12.44 18.90
C LYS A 44 -15.01 13.76 18.88
N LYS A 45 -14.42 14.85 19.38
CA LYS A 45 -15.01 16.19 19.30
C LYS A 45 -14.86 16.77 17.88
N GLU A 46 -13.78 16.47 17.17
CA GLU A 46 -13.58 16.80 15.76
C GLU A 46 -14.59 16.03 14.87
N GLY A 47 -14.98 14.81 15.27
CA GLY A 47 -16.05 14.02 14.72
C GLY A 47 -15.74 13.32 13.41
N LYS A 48 -14.74 13.77 12.65
CA LYS A 48 -14.34 13.18 11.36
C LYS A 48 -12.88 13.33 11.04
N VAL A 49 -12.42 12.57 10.04
CA VAL A 49 -11.12 12.74 9.37
C VAL A 49 -11.32 12.61 7.86
N VAL A 50 -10.68 13.47 7.08
CA VAL A 50 -10.77 13.48 5.61
C VAL A 50 -9.47 12.94 5.03
N VAL A 51 -9.55 11.81 4.35
CA VAL A 51 -8.38 11.12 3.80
C VAL A 51 -8.53 10.94 2.29
N SER A 52 -7.52 11.33 1.54
CA SER A 52 -7.47 10.93 0.14
C SER A 52 -6.75 9.58 0.00
N VAL A 53 -7.37 8.67 -0.76
CA VAL A 53 -6.90 7.29 -0.94
C VAL A 53 -6.94 6.91 -2.44
N PRO A 54 -6.20 5.87 -2.84
CA PRO A 54 -6.30 5.31 -4.18
C PRO A 54 -7.73 4.92 -4.54
N PRO A 55 -8.10 4.88 -5.83
CA PRO A 55 -9.37 4.36 -6.28
C PRO A 55 -9.53 2.88 -5.89
N GLY A 56 -10.73 2.49 -5.47
CA GLY A 56 -11.06 1.10 -5.11
C GLY A 56 -12.31 1.06 -4.24
N ALA A 57 -13.35 0.35 -4.68
CA ALA A 57 -14.59 0.20 -3.91
C ALA A 57 -14.35 -0.61 -2.63
N GLU A 58 -13.61 -1.71 -2.74
CA GLU A 58 -13.26 -2.58 -1.61
C GLU A 58 -12.39 -1.86 -0.59
N LEU A 59 -11.39 -1.07 -1.03
CA LEU A 59 -10.55 -0.28 -0.13
C LEU A 59 -11.39 0.72 0.67
N ARG A 60 -12.24 1.50 -0.01
CA ARG A 60 -13.12 2.48 0.66
C ARG A 60 -14.02 1.81 1.68
N LYS A 61 -14.66 0.69 1.30
CA LYS A 61 -15.55 -0.05 2.19
C LYS A 61 -14.79 -0.56 3.40
N ALA A 62 -13.68 -1.25 3.18
CA ALA A 62 -12.89 -1.86 4.25
C ALA A 62 -12.33 -0.83 5.25
N LEU A 63 -11.76 0.29 4.75
CA LEU A 63 -11.23 1.34 5.61
C LEU A 63 -12.35 1.99 6.42
N LYS A 64 -13.45 2.37 5.78
CA LYS A 64 -14.58 3.05 6.43
C LYS A 64 -15.19 2.17 7.50
N GLU A 65 -15.59 0.93 7.17
CA GLU A 65 -16.24 0.02 8.10
C GLU A 65 -15.37 -0.32 9.31
N ASN A 66 -14.08 -0.58 9.13
CA ASN A 66 -13.21 -0.95 10.25
C ASN A 66 -12.85 0.23 11.13
N PHE A 67 -12.53 1.39 10.55
CA PHE A 67 -12.18 2.59 11.31
C PHE A 67 -13.37 3.15 12.08
N GLU A 68 -14.51 3.39 11.41
CA GLU A 68 -15.69 3.98 12.03
C GLU A 68 -16.26 3.09 13.13
N ARG A 69 -16.34 1.77 12.89
CA ARG A 69 -16.78 0.80 13.92
C ARG A 69 -15.89 0.83 15.17
N ARG A 70 -14.58 0.99 14.98
CA ARG A 70 -13.61 0.95 16.07
C ARG A 70 -13.58 2.23 16.90
N PHE A 71 -13.66 3.38 16.25
CA PHE A 71 -13.40 4.66 16.90
C PHE A 71 -14.63 5.56 17.05
N GLY A 72 -15.70 5.31 16.30
CA GLY A 72 -16.87 6.17 16.28
C GLY A 72 -16.57 7.57 15.71
N ILE A 73 -15.59 7.68 14.81
CA ILE A 73 -15.17 8.89 14.11
C ILE A 73 -15.49 8.66 12.64
N GLU A 74 -16.14 9.60 11.98
CA GLU A 74 -16.44 9.51 10.54
C GLU A 74 -15.15 9.50 9.72
N LEU A 75 -15.04 8.57 8.76
CA LEU A 75 -13.96 8.52 7.78
C LEU A 75 -14.47 8.97 6.41
N GLU A 76 -14.23 10.23 6.08
CA GLU A 76 -14.53 10.78 4.76
C GLU A 76 -13.40 10.45 3.79
N LEU A 77 -13.68 9.57 2.80
CA LEU A 77 -12.69 9.11 1.83
C LEU A 77 -12.91 9.78 0.48
N VAL A 78 -11.88 10.49 0.01
CA VAL A 78 -11.84 11.10 -1.32
C VAL A 78 -10.90 10.29 -2.20
N THR A 79 -11.41 9.80 -3.33
CA THR A 79 -10.62 8.98 -4.26
C THR A 79 -10.29 9.76 -5.52
N GLY A 80 -9.11 9.50 -6.07
CA GLY A 80 -8.69 10.10 -7.33
C GLY A 80 -7.38 9.51 -7.83
N ARG A 81 -7.08 9.69 -9.11
CA ARG A 81 -5.76 9.35 -9.65
C ARG A 81 -4.70 10.23 -8.99
N GLY A 82 -3.55 9.64 -8.60
CA GLY A 82 -2.54 10.25 -7.75
C GLY A 82 -2.16 11.69 -8.11
N SER A 83 -1.88 11.99 -9.37
CA SER A 83 -1.53 13.36 -9.79
C SER A 83 -2.72 14.34 -9.71
N ALA A 84 -3.93 13.91 -10.01
CA ALA A 84 -5.11 14.77 -10.00
C ALA A 84 -5.53 15.13 -8.58
N ILE A 85 -5.57 14.15 -7.66
CA ILE A 85 -5.94 14.40 -6.27
C ILE A 85 -4.88 15.23 -5.55
N VAL A 86 -3.60 14.98 -5.80
CA VAL A 86 -2.50 15.75 -5.23
C VAL A 86 -2.52 17.20 -5.74
N LYS A 87 -2.79 17.41 -7.04
CA LYS A 87 -3.00 18.77 -7.57
C LYS A 87 -4.15 19.49 -6.87
N LYS A 88 -5.28 18.80 -6.66
CA LYS A 88 -6.44 19.35 -5.93
C LYS A 88 -6.03 19.79 -4.51
N ILE A 89 -5.34 18.91 -3.75
CA ILE A 89 -4.86 19.22 -2.39
C ILE A 89 -3.95 20.46 -2.42
N ALA A 90 -3.00 20.52 -3.35
CA ALA A 90 -2.07 21.62 -3.46
C ALA A 90 -2.76 22.94 -3.87
N ASP A 91 -3.74 22.89 -4.77
CA ASP A 91 -4.50 24.05 -5.21
C ASP A 91 -5.37 24.62 -4.06
N GLU A 92 -6.06 23.76 -3.32
CA GLU A 92 -6.86 24.15 -2.16
C GLU A 92 -6.00 24.75 -1.06
N HIS A 93 -4.87 24.12 -0.73
CA HIS A 93 -3.94 24.65 0.26
C HIS A 93 -3.43 26.05 -0.12
N ARG A 94 -3.08 26.27 -1.40
CA ARG A 94 -2.66 27.59 -1.89
C ARG A 94 -3.77 28.64 -1.83
N ALA A 95 -5.01 28.22 -1.98
CA ALA A 95 -6.18 29.07 -1.83
C ALA A 95 -6.59 29.32 -0.36
N GLY A 96 -5.85 28.79 0.62
CA GLY A 96 -6.15 28.88 2.04
C GLY A 96 -7.30 27.95 2.48
N VAL A 97 -7.72 27.01 1.62
CA VAL A 97 -8.75 26.02 1.94
C VAL A 97 -8.07 24.79 2.52
N GLN A 98 -8.42 24.46 3.76
CA GLN A 98 -7.95 23.26 4.45
C GLN A 98 -9.07 22.23 4.46
N PHE A 99 -9.04 21.26 3.55
CA PHE A 99 -10.06 20.22 3.45
C PHE A 99 -9.52 18.84 3.81
N PHE A 100 -8.31 18.51 3.36
CA PHE A 100 -7.70 17.21 3.57
C PHE A 100 -6.83 17.17 4.83
N ASP A 101 -6.91 16.05 5.55
CA ASP A 101 -6.07 15.77 6.71
C ASP A 101 -4.86 14.91 6.35
N VAL A 102 -5.10 13.82 5.62
CA VAL A 102 -4.10 12.81 5.28
C VAL A 102 -4.22 12.40 3.82
N HIS A 103 -3.10 12.10 3.19
CA HIS A 103 -3.06 11.52 1.85
C HIS A 103 -2.30 10.18 1.86
N THR A 104 -2.86 9.17 1.19
CA THR A 104 -2.15 7.94 0.84
C THR A 104 -2.13 7.74 -0.66
N GLY A 105 -0.98 7.33 -1.21
CA GLY A 105 -0.86 7.19 -2.66
C GLY A 105 0.53 6.86 -3.13
N GLY A 106 0.79 7.08 -4.41
CA GLY A 106 2.10 6.86 -5.01
C GLY A 106 3.13 7.91 -4.60
N SER A 107 4.35 7.48 -4.32
CA SER A 107 5.44 8.31 -3.80
C SER A 107 5.76 9.56 -4.64
N GLY A 108 5.79 9.42 -5.96
CA GLY A 108 6.12 10.54 -6.86
C GLY A 108 5.12 11.68 -6.78
N ALA A 109 3.83 11.38 -6.69
CA ALA A 109 2.80 12.39 -6.54
C ALA A 109 2.97 13.17 -5.24
N ILE A 110 3.26 12.48 -4.12
CA ILE A 110 3.50 13.10 -2.81
C ILE A 110 4.75 13.98 -2.83
N ILE A 111 5.88 13.42 -3.27
CA ILE A 111 7.18 14.12 -3.27
C ILE A 111 7.12 15.43 -4.05
N TYR A 112 6.56 15.39 -5.27
CA TYR A 112 6.57 16.57 -6.16
C TYR A 112 5.34 17.46 -6.00
N GLY A 113 4.21 16.89 -5.66
CA GLY A 113 2.95 17.63 -5.61
C GLY A 113 2.61 18.23 -4.26
N LEU A 114 3.11 17.65 -3.15
CA LEU A 114 2.82 18.10 -1.79
C LEU A 114 4.05 18.71 -1.10
N ALA A 115 5.13 18.98 -1.82
CA ALA A 115 6.32 19.61 -1.25
C ALA A 115 5.98 20.93 -0.55
N GLY A 116 6.42 21.07 0.71
CA GLY A 116 6.21 22.26 1.53
C GLY A 116 4.84 22.40 2.19
N ILE A 117 3.87 21.52 1.86
CA ILE A 117 2.51 21.54 2.44
C ILE A 117 2.19 20.28 3.24
N VAL A 118 3.20 19.57 3.69
CA VAL A 118 3.09 18.37 4.53
C VAL A 118 3.87 18.52 5.84
N ASP A 119 3.39 17.88 6.88
CA ASP A 119 4.02 17.81 8.19
C ASP A 119 4.80 16.49 8.38
N PRO A 120 5.78 16.46 9.32
CA PRO A 120 6.51 15.25 9.65
C PRO A 120 5.57 14.11 10.10
N VAL A 121 5.69 12.95 9.47
CA VAL A 121 4.80 11.80 9.75
C VAL A 121 5.09 11.19 11.12
N GLU A 122 6.36 11.06 11.51
CA GLU A 122 6.76 10.47 12.79
C GLU A 122 6.19 11.21 14.00
N ALA A 123 5.99 12.54 13.87
CA ALA A 123 5.36 13.36 14.92
C ALA A 123 3.89 12.97 15.20
N GLN A 124 3.29 12.14 14.36
CA GLN A 124 1.92 11.64 14.52
C GLN A 124 1.87 10.29 15.25
N PHE A 125 2.99 9.61 15.43
CA PHE A 125 3.03 8.27 16.01
C PHE A 125 2.81 8.33 17.52
N ILE A 126 1.86 7.55 18.02
CA ILE A 126 1.54 7.43 19.45
C ILE A 126 1.71 5.98 19.91
N LEU A 127 1.14 5.02 19.16
CA LEU A 127 1.13 3.61 19.56
C LEU A 127 2.55 3.02 19.54
N PRO A 128 2.97 2.30 20.60
CA PRO A 128 4.29 1.66 20.63
C PRO A 128 4.55 0.75 19.45
N GLU A 129 3.55 -0.02 19.02
CA GLU A 129 3.66 -0.90 17.86
C GLU A 129 3.90 -0.15 16.53
N VAL A 130 3.48 1.13 16.45
CA VAL A 130 3.72 1.98 15.28
C VAL A 130 5.08 2.65 15.38
N LYS A 131 5.47 3.09 16.58
CA LYS A 131 6.76 3.73 16.86
C LYS A 131 7.96 2.79 16.74
N ASP A 132 7.79 1.49 17.03
CA ASP A 132 8.92 0.55 17.03
C ASP A 132 9.33 0.19 15.60
N PRO A 133 10.50 0.62 15.12
CA PRO A 133 11.00 0.29 13.79
C PRO A 133 11.23 -1.22 13.59
N LYS A 134 11.35 -2.01 14.67
CA LYS A 134 11.52 -3.47 14.59
C LYS A 134 10.29 -4.19 14.06
N ASN A 135 9.11 -3.57 14.10
CA ASN A 135 7.90 -4.12 13.51
C ASN A 135 7.84 -3.96 11.99
N TRP A 136 8.80 -3.25 11.39
CA TRP A 136 8.83 -2.92 9.99
C TRP A 136 10.07 -3.48 9.30
N TRP A 137 9.88 -4.15 8.19
CA TRP A 137 10.98 -4.60 7.36
C TRP A 137 11.78 -3.39 6.83
N GLY A 138 13.06 -3.33 7.19
CA GLY A 138 13.93 -2.19 6.93
C GLY A 138 13.72 -0.98 7.84
N GLY A 139 13.00 -1.12 8.96
CA GLY A 139 12.72 -0.03 9.87
C GLY A 139 11.71 0.98 9.32
N HIS A 140 11.70 2.21 9.85
CA HIS A 140 10.93 3.29 9.26
C HIS A 140 11.60 3.78 7.97
N LEU A 141 10.86 3.73 6.86
CA LEU A 141 11.35 4.18 5.56
C LEU A 141 10.54 5.38 5.08
N TYR A 142 11.25 6.40 4.66
CA TYR A 142 10.73 7.59 4.01
C TYR A 142 11.27 7.62 2.57
N VAL A 143 10.49 8.15 1.66
CA VAL A 143 10.87 8.23 0.25
C VAL A 143 11.31 9.63 -0.17
N ASP A 144 11.11 10.64 0.68
CA ASP A 144 11.61 12.00 0.49
C ASP A 144 13.06 12.14 1.01
N LYS A 145 13.85 13.04 0.42
CA LYS A 145 15.25 13.30 0.81
C LYS A 145 15.44 13.72 2.26
N ALA A 146 14.43 14.40 2.83
CA ALA A 146 14.48 14.83 4.22
C ALA A 146 14.19 13.68 5.22
N ASN A 147 13.80 12.51 4.76
CA ASN A 147 13.44 11.33 5.56
C ASN A 147 12.41 11.62 6.65
N ARG A 148 11.30 12.33 6.34
CA ARG A 148 10.32 12.72 7.35
C ARG A 148 8.88 12.96 6.89
N TYR A 149 8.64 13.21 5.59
CA TYR A 149 7.35 13.71 5.11
C TYR A 149 6.53 12.69 4.32
N ALA A 150 7.18 11.74 3.66
CA ALA A 150 6.55 10.74 2.81
C ALA A 150 6.92 9.34 3.30
N TYR A 151 6.10 8.79 4.20
CA TYR A 151 6.34 7.50 4.85
C TYR A 151 5.87 6.34 3.98
N SER A 152 6.77 5.39 3.68
CA SER A 152 6.45 4.19 2.91
C SER A 152 6.06 3.05 3.83
N PHE A 153 4.85 2.50 3.68
CA PHE A 153 4.35 1.39 4.48
C PHE A 153 4.10 0.09 3.69
N LEU A 154 4.18 0.14 2.36
CA LEU A 154 4.13 -1.04 1.50
C LEU A 154 5.47 -1.25 0.80
N ALA A 155 5.82 -2.51 0.53
CA ALA A 155 6.90 -2.90 -0.38
C ALA A 155 6.66 -4.30 -0.92
N PHE A 156 6.54 -4.41 -2.23
CA PHE A 156 6.28 -5.69 -2.89
C PHE A 156 6.99 -5.78 -4.23
N VAL A 157 7.05 -6.98 -4.75
CA VAL A 157 7.59 -7.27 -6.07
C VAL A 157 6.44 -7.35 -7.05
N GLN A 158 6.54 -6.60 -8.15
CA GLN A 158 5.52 -6.61 -9.18
C GLN A 158 5.85 -7.62 -10.26
N GLU A 159 4.92 -8.53 -10.51
CA GLU A 159 4.96 -9.41 -11.68
C GLU A 159 4.46 -8.63 -12.88
N ALA A 160 5.41 -8.04 -13.62
CA ALA A 160 5.09 -7.08 -14.66
C ALA A 160 4.64 -7.72 -15.98
N ILE A 161 4.82 -9.04 -16.17
CA ILE A 161 4.57 -9.73 -17.43
C ILE A 161 3.48 -10.78 -17.24
N TRP A 162 2.45 -10.72 -18.10
CA TRP A 162 1.40 -11.72 -18.19
C TRP A 162 1.35 -12.28 -19.61
N TYR A 163 0.96 -13.54 -19.74
CA TYR A 163 0.87 -14.21 -21.04
C TYR A 163 -0.44 -14.99 -21.19
N ASN A 164 -0.86 -15.17 -22.44
CA ASN A 164 -1.98 -16.04 -22.80
C ASN A 164 -1.47 -17.48 -22.95
N THR A 165 -2.01 -18.40 -22.16
CA THR A 165 -1.55 -19.79 -22.09
C THR A 165 -1.87 -20.63 -23.32
N GLU A 166 -2.77 -20.17 -24.19
CA GLU A 166 -3.07 -20.80 -25.48
C GLU A 166 -2.10 -20.37 -26.59
N LEU A 167 -1.43 -19.20 -26.42
CA LEU A 167 -0.56 -18.61 -27.44
C LEU A 167 0.94 -18.74 -27.11
N MET A 168 1.27 -18.99 -25.84
CA MET A 168 2.64 -19.03 -25.37
C MET A 168 2.82 -20.06 -24.26
N LYS A 169 3.98 -20.72 -24.23
CA LYS A 169 4.46 -21.52 -23.10
C LYS A 169 5.49 -20.71 -22.30
N PRO A 170 5.50 -20.78 -20.97
CA PRO A 170 6.40 -19.97 -20.15
C PRO A 170 7.90 -20.22 -20.44
N GLU A 171 8.25 -21.42 -20.93
CA GLU A 171 9.63 -21.76 -21.30
C GLU A 171 10.16 -21.02 -22.51
N GLU A 172 9.28 -20.39 -23.27
CA GLU A 172 9.64 -19.63 -24.48
C GLU A 172 10.17 -18.22 -24.17
N THR A 173 10.03 -17.77 -22.90
CA THR A 173 10.54 -16.48 -22.45
C THR A 173 11.10 -16.64 -21.03
N ARG A 174 12.42 -16.76 -20.92
CA ARG A 174 13.15 -16.92 -19.66
C ARG A 174 13.97 -15.70 -19.27
N ALA A 175 14.15 -14.79 -20.22
CA ALA A 175 14.82 -13.50 -20.07
C ALA A 175 14.11 -12.43 -20.89
N TYR A 176 14.29 -11.16 -20.54
CA TYR A 176 13.72 -10.07 -21.36
C TYR A 176 14.24 -10.05 -22.78
N ASP A 177 15.48 -10.56 -23.03
CA ASP A 177 16.01 -10.66 -24.39
C ASP A 177 15.18 -11.59 -25.29
N ASP A 178 14.50 -12.59 -24.74
CA ASP A 178 13.63 -13.49 -25.49
C ASP A 178 12.40 -12.78 -26.09
N LEU A 179 12.01 -11.64 -25.52
CA LEU A 179 10.94 -10.78 -26.06
C LEU A 179 11.33 -10.11 -27.39
N LEU A 180 12.63 -10.10 -27.71
CA LEU A 180 13.13 -9.56 -28.98
C LEU A 180 13.05 -10.58 -30.13
N HIS A 181 12.61 -11.82 -29.85
CA HIS A 181 12.47 -12.83 -30.90
C HIS A 181 11.38 -12.43 -31.90
N PRO A 182 11.62 -12.57 -33.24
CA PRO A 182 10.69 -12.10 -34.31
C PRO A 182 9.24 -12.63 -34.17
N LYS A 183 9.04 -13.80 -33.53
CA LYS A 183 7.69 -14.37 -33.33
C LYS A 183 6.78 -13.50 -32.47
N TRP A 184 7.35 -12.65 -31.64
CA TRP A 184 6.60 -11.74 -30.76
C TRP A 184 6.28 -10.40 -31.41
N LYS A 185 6.75 -10.15 -32.65
CA LYS A 185 6.53 -8.88 -33.34
C LYS A 185 5.03 -8.62 -33.54
N GLY A 186 4.54 -7.51 -33.00
CA GLY A 186 3.11 -7.15 -33.01
C GLY A 186 2.24 -7.91 -31.98
N ASN A 187 2.83 -8.83 -31.16
CA ASN A 187 2.12 -9.65 -30.21
C ASN A 187 2.41 -9.30 -28.72
N ILE A 188 3.05 -8.16 -28.47
CA ILE A 188 3.34 -7.66 -27.13
C ILE A 188 2.53 -6.40 -26.88
N GLY A 189 1.67 -6.46 -25.87
CA GLY A 189 1.01 -5.29 -25.32
C GLY A 189 1.85 -4.66 -24.21
N TYR A 190 1.89 -3.33 -24.13
CA TYR A 190 2.65 -2.62 -23.11
C TYR A 190 1.83 -1.45 -22.54
N SER A 191 1.71 -1.38 -21.23
CA SER A 191 1.13 -0.21 -20.54
C SER A 191 2.04 1.00 -20.77
N ASP A 192 1.48 2.12 -21.26
CA ASP A 192 2.25 3.29 -21.69
C ASP A 192 3.17 3.80 -20.56
N PRO A 193 4.49 3.65 -20.67
CA PRO A 193 5.43 4.04 -19.62
C PRO A 193 5.45 5.54 -19.36
N ARG A 194 4.88 6.35 -20.25
CA ARG A 194 4.75 7.81 -20.10
C ARG A 194 3.57 8.18 -19.17
N ALA A 195 2.63 7.24 -18.96
CA ALA A 195 1.42 7.49 -18.16
C ALA A 195 1.59 7.25 -16.64
N GLY A 196 2.69 6.65 -16.19
CA GLY A 196 2.89 6.21 -14.81
C GLY A 196 2.54 4.73 -14.59
N GLY A 197 2.37 4.32 -13.32
CA GLY A 197 1.95 2.96 -12.97
C GLY A 197 2.99 1.87 -13.24
N ALA A 198 2.51 0.63 -13.38
CA ALA A 198 3.34 -0.56 -13.57
C ALA A 198 4.16 -0.54 -14.87
N GLY A 199 3.59 0.01 -15.96
CA GLY A 199 4.31 0.18 -17.22
C GLY A 199 5.55 1.04 -17.09
N GLN A 200 5.44 2.17 -16.38
CA GLN A 200 6.58 3.03 -16.09
C GLN A 200 7.61 2.35 -15.18
N GLY A 201 7.14 1.60 -14.17
CA GLY A 201 8.02 0.85 -13.27
C GLY A 201 8.86 -0.18 -14.02
N ASN A 202 8.23 -0.99 -14.87
CA ASN A 202 8.93 -2.00 -15.70
C ASN A 202 9.88 -1.35 -16.71
N TRP A 203 9.44 -0.29 -17.38
CA TRP A 203 10.30 0.45 -18.31
C TRP A 203 11.55 1.00 -17.62
N THR A 204 11.38 1.57 -16.43
CA THR A 204 12.49 2.09 -15.62
C THR A 204 13.46 0.98 -15.22
N PHE A 205 12.95 -0.18 -14.83
CA PHE A 205 13.76 -1.36 -14.51
C PHE A 205 14.57 -1.79 -15.74
N LEU A 206 13.94 -1.91 -16.90
CA LEU A 206 14.60 -2.29 -18.15
C LEU A 206 15.62 -1.25 -18.61
N TRP A 207 15.30 0.04 -18.53
CA TRP A 207 16.23 1.11 -18.84
C TRP A 207 17.51 1.03 -18.00
N ARG A 208 17.37 0.75 -16.69
CA ARG A 208 18.50 0.62 -15.78
C ARG A 208 19.33 -0.65 -16.00
N THR A 209 18.68 -1.78 -16.23
CA THR A 209 19.34 -3.11 -16.27
C THR A 209 19.79 -3.53 -17.64
N LYS A 210 19.07 -3.14 -18.69
CA LYS A 210 19.32 -3.53 -20.07
C LYS A 210 19.79 -2.35 -20.96
N GLY A 211 19.58 -1.12 -20.50
CA GLY A 211 19.92 0.10 -21.23
C GLY A 211 18.95 0.52 -22.33
N GLU A 212 19.18 1.70 -22.89
CA GLU A 212 18.30 2.31 -23.89
C GLU A 212 18.28 1.55 -25.21
N GLU A 213 19.40 0.94 -25.61
CA GLU A 213 19.48 0.16 -26.86
C GLU A 213 18.58 -1.10 -26.83
N PHE A 214 18.43 -1.72 -25.67
CA PHE A 214 17.47 -2.81 -25.50
C PHE A 214 16.03 -2.29 -25.67
N LEU A 215 15.68 -1.19 -25.06
CA LEU A 215 14.35 -0.58 -25.16
C LEU A 215 14.02 -0.19 -26.61
N LYS A 216 14.98 0.35 -27.35
CA LYS A 216 14.85 0.64 -28.77
C LYS A 216 14.52 -0.62 -29.59
N LYS A 217 15.22 -1.73 -29.34
CA LYS A 217 14.93 -3.02 -29.98
C LYS A 217 13.55 -3.55 -29.57
N LEU A 218 13.17 -3.37 -28.31
CA LEU A 218 11.85 -3.79 -27.82
C LEU A 218 10.72 -3.00 -28.51
N VAL A 219 10.87 -1.69 -28.69
CA VAL A 219 9.91 -0.86 -29.46
C VAL A 219 9.80 -1.32 -30.90
N GLN A 220 10.91 -1.77 -31.52
CA GLN A 220 10.92 -2.32 -32.91
C GLN A 220 10.12 -3.64 -33.02
N GLN A 221 9.70 -4.26 -31.89
CA GLN A 221 8.74 -5.36 -31.92
C GLN A 221 7.30 -4.93 -32.24
N ASN A 222 7.05 -3.65 -32.58
CA ASN A 222 5.71 -3.11 -32.86
C ASN A 222 4.77 -3.32 -31.68
N LEU A 223 5.15 -2.78 -30.52
CA LEU A 223 4.38 -2.89 -29.27
C LEU A 223 2.98 -2.29 -29.43
N VAL A 224 1.97 -2.95 -28.89
CA VAL A 224 0.62 -2.41 -28.71
C VAL A 224 0.60 -1.58 -27.41
N ILE A 225 0.80 -0.26 -27.53
CA ILE A 225 0.90 0.65 -26.39
C ILE A 225 -0.49 1.19 -26.04
N MET A 226 -0.88 1.06 -24.76
CA MET A 226 -2.15 1.59 -24.27
C MET A 226 -1.98 2.28 -22.91
N ARG A 227 -2.68 3.40 -22.72
CA ARG A 227 -2.71 4.13 -21.43
C ARG A 227 -3.66 3.50 -20.42
N GLU A 228 -4.77 2.98 -20.92
CA GLU A 228 -5.77 2.33 -20.09
C GLU A 228 -5.43 0.84 -19.97
N GLU A 229 -5.23 0.39 -18.74
CA GLU A 229 -4.74 -0.96 -18.47
C GLU A 229 -5.82 -2.03 -18.70
N ARG A 230 -7.08 -1.71 -18.39
CA ARG A 230 -8.18 -2.67 -18.54
C ARG A 230 -8.39 -3.14 -19.98
N PRO A 231 -8.47 -2.26 -21.00
CA PRO A 231 -8.52 -2.67 -22.41
C PRO A 231 -7.31 -3.48 -22.83
N LEU A 232 -6.10 -3.16 -22.32
CA LEU A 232 -4.88 -3.91 -22.63
C LEU A 232 -4.95 -5.34 -22.07
N ALA A 233 -5.46 -5.53 -20.84
CA ALA A 233 -5.70 -6.84 -20.26
C ALA A 233 -6.72 -7.66 -21.08
N GLU A 234 -7.77 -7.01 -21.62
CA GLU A 234 -8.75 -7.65 -22.48
C GLU A 234 -8.16 -8.14 -23.81
N LEU A 235 -7.19 -7.42 -24.38
CA LEU A 235 -6.48 -7.89 -25.58
C LEU A 235 -5.71 -9.18 -25.30
N LEU A 236 -5.09 -9.30 -24.13
CA LEU A 236 -4.42 -10.54 -23.72
C LEU A 236 -5.40 -11.70 -23.59
N VAL A 237 -6.50 -11.48 -22.88
CA VAL A 237 -7.54 -12.51 -22.66
C VAL A 237 -8.14 -13.00 -23.96
N LYS A 238 -8.39 -12.10 -24.92
CA LYS A 238 -8.93 -12.40 -26.25
C LYS A 238 -7.91 -13.04 -27.20
N GLY A 239 -6.65 -13.12 -26.81
CA GLY A 239 -5.56 -13.62 -27.68
C GLY A 239 -5.17 -12.67 -28.81
N SER A 240 -5.55 -11.39 -28.72
CA SER A 240 -5.12 -10.36 -29.70
C SER A 240 -3.64 -9.98 -29.52
N VAL A 241 -3.08 -10.22 -28.34
CA VAL A 241 -1.67 -10.22 -28.03
C VAL A 241 -1.32 -11.45 -27.21
N ALA A 242 -0.11 -11.97 -27.35
CA ALA A 242 0.34 -13.15 -26.59
C ALA A 242 0.89 -12.79 -25.22
N ILE A 243 1.42 -11.59 -25.07
CA ILE A 243 2.12 -11.10 -23.86
C ILE A 243 1.64 -9.69 -23.57
N THR A 244 1.51 -9.36 -22.27
CA THR A 244 1.37 -7.98 -21.81
C THR A 244 2.40 -7.65 -20.75
N ILE A 245 2.87 -6.40 -20.74
CA ILE A 245 3.89 -5.90 -19.82
C ILE A 245 3.39 -4.64 -19.12
N GLY A 246 3.62 -4.57 -17.82
CA GLY A 246 3.37 -3.37 -17.02
C GLY A 246 1.89 -3.14 -16.68
N LEU A 247 1.19 -4.21 -16.29
CA LEU A 247 -0.18 -4.14 -15.78
C LEU A 247 -0.23 -4.55 -14.31
N ASP A 248 -1.04 -3.87 -13.54
CA ASP A 248 -1.30 -4.22 -12.14
C ASP A 248 -2.22 -5.44 -12.05
N ILE A 249 -2.05 -6.25 -10.99
CA ILE A 249 -2.77 -7.53 -10.78
C ILE A 249 -4.29 -7.36 -10.73
N ASP A 250 -4.80 -6.25 -10.23
CA ASP A 250 -6.22 -5.97 -10.12
C ASP A 250 -6.91 -5.91 -11.48
N ASN A 251 -6.18 -5.59 -12.57
CA ASN A 251 -6.68 -5.69 -13.93
C ASN A 251 -6.92 -7.12 -14.38
N PHE A 252 -6.20 -8.09 -13.82
CA PHE A 252 -6.29 -9.50 -14.19
C PHE A 252 -7.15 -10.34 -13.24
N GLY A 253 -7.32 -9.93 -11.99
CA GLY A 253 -8.02 -10.68 -10.96
C GLY A 253 -9.39 -11.23 -11.38
N PRO A 254 -10.29 -10.44 -11.98
CA PRO A 254 -11.57 -10.92 -12.46
C PRO A 254 -11.44 -12.00 -13.54
N PHE A 255 -10.48 -11.89 -14.45
CA PHE A 255 -10.26 -12.85 -15.53
C PHE A 255 -9.67 -14.16 -15.01
N VAL A 256 -8.73 -14.08 -14.06
CA VAL A 256 -8.16 -15.27 -13.38
C VAL A 256 -9.25 -16.02 -12.61
N LYS A 257 -10.11 -15.31 -11.87
CA LYS A 257 -11.25 -15.90 -11.16
C LYS A 257 -12.25 -16.57 -12.09
N ALA A 258 -12.41 -16.05 -13.30
CA ALA A 258 -13.25 -16.63 -14.34
C ALA A 258 -12.59 -17.82 -15.09
N GLY A 259 -11.36 -18.20 -14.73
CA GLY A 259 -10.65 -19.31 -15.34
C GLY A 259 -10.16 -19.05 -16.77
N LEU A 260 -10.01 -17.78 -17.17
CA LEU A 260 -9.56 -17.43 -18.52
C LEU A 260 -8.07 -17.76 -18.72
N PRO A 261 -7.62 -17.97 -19.98
CA PRO A 261 -6.32 -18.55 -20.30
C PRO A 261 -5.16 -17.56 -20.15
N ILE A 262 -5.04 -16.94 -18.99
CA ILE A 262 -3.96 -15.99 -18.70
C ILE A 262 -3.24 -16.35 -17.40
N LYS A 263 -1.93 -16.14 -17.36
CA LYS A 263 -1.09 -16.36 -16.17
C LYS A 263 0.02 -15.32 -16.11
N PRO A 264 0.52 -15.01 -14.91
CA PRO A 264 1.78 -14.27 -14.80
C PRO A 264 2.93 -15.14 -15.29
N LEU A 265 3.88 -14.53 -15.96
CA LEU A 265 5.10 -15.20 -16.37
C LEU A 265 5.98 -15.41 -15.12
N PRO A 266 6.58 -16.60 -14.94
CA PRO A 266 7.54 -16.82 -13.87
C PRO A 266 8.69 -15.79 -13.92
N GLN A 267 9.29 -15.53 -12.76
CA GLN A 267 10.39 -14.57 -12.66
C GLN A 267 11.50 -14.87 -13.70
N LEU A 268 11.81 -13.86 -14.49
CA LEU A 268 12.85 -13.93 -15.51
C LEU A 268 14.25 -13.91 -14.89
N LYS A 269 15.27 -14.40 -15.62
CA LYS A 269 16.66 -14.42 -15.19
C LYS A 269 17.23 -13.03 -14.91
N ASP A 270 16.68 -12.01 -15.52
CA ASP A 270 17.08 -10.60 -15.31
C ASP A 270 16.71 -10.07 -13.93
N GLY A 271 15.96 -10.85 -13.14
CA GLY A 271 15.53 -10.48 -11.80
C GLY A 271 14.23 -9.68 -11.78
N THR A 272 14.01 -9.00 -10.64
CA THR A 272 12.80 -8.23 -10.36
C THR A 272 13.15 -6.93 -9.64
N TYR A 273 12.15 -6.10 -9.41
CA TYR A 273 12.30 -4.81 -8.74
C TYR A 273 11.17 -4.58 -7.72
N PRO A 274 11.46 -3.87 -6.63
CA PRO A 274 10.44 -3.55 -5.65
C PRO A 274 9.67 -2.29 -6.05
N VAL A 275 8.41 -2.26 -5.64
CA VAL A 275 7.53 -1.10 -5.75
C VAL A 275 6.86 -0.82 -4.40
N THR A 276 6.41 0.41 -4.21
CA THR A 276 5.60 0.83 -3.05
C THR A 276 4.11 0.90 -3.35
N GLY A 277 3.72 0.76 -4.62
CA GLY A 277 2.34 0.92 -5.05
C GLY A 277 1.71 2.20 -4.52
N SER A 278 0.57 2.05 -3.88
CA SER A 278 -0.17 3.13 -3.23
C SER A 278 0.16 3.29 -1.73
N GLY A 279 1.29 2.74 -1.28
CA GLY A 279 1.68 2.63 0.12
C GLY A 279 2.58 3.75 0.64
N THR A 280 2.39 4.98 0.19
CA THR A 280 3.07 6.14 0.77
C THR A 280 2.05 7.04 1.47
N LEU A 281 2.38 7.46 2.70
CA LEU A 281 1.55 8.30 3.57
C LEU A 281 2.17 9.69 3.70
N ALA A 282 1.33 10.72 3.60
CA ALA A 282 1.68 12.11 3.92
C ALA A 282 0.60 12.75 4.79
N VAL A 283 1.00 13.60 5.73
CA VAL A 283 0.12 14.39 6.59
C VAL A 283 0.05 15.80 6.02
N ILE A 284 -1.15 16.29 5.73
CA ILE A 284 -1.32 17.64 5.20
C ILE A 284 -1.06 18.64 6.32
N LYS A 285 -0.33 19.71 6.00
CA LYS A 285 0.03 20.75 6.97
C LYS A 285 -1.21 21.51 7.44
N ASN A 286 -1.31 21.76 8.75
CA ASN A 286 -2.46 22.38 9.40
C ASN A 286 -3.79 21.70 9.04
N PRO A 287 -3.92 20.38 9.29
CA PRO A 287 -5.11 19.64 8.92
C PRO A 287 -6.33 20.13 9.72
N PRO A 288 -7.55 20.13 9.14
CA PRO A 288 -8.77 20.53 9.84
C PRO A 288 -9.08 19.71 11.09
N HIS A 289 -8.66 18.43 11.08
CA HIS A 289 -8.95 17.48 12.16
C HIS A 289 -7.66 16.84 12.68
N PRO A 290 -6.78 17.59 13.36
CA PRO A 290 -5.41 17.14 13.70
C PRO A 290 -5.39 15.94 14.66
N ASN A 291 -6.37 15.81 15.56
CA ASN A 291 -6.42 14.67 16.46
C ASN A 291 -7.01 13.43 15.78
N ALA A 292 -8.06 13.57 14.97
CA ALA A 292 -8.62 12.48 14.20
C ALA A 292 -7.61 11.96 13.15
N SER A 293 -6.79 12.83 12.58
CA SER A 293 -5.64 12.47 11.73
C SER A 293 -4.66 11.57 12.45
N LYS A 294 -4.28 11.91 13.69
CA LYS A 294 -3.39 11.06 14.52
C LYS A 294 -3.99 9.70 14.78
N ILE A 295 -5.29 9.63 15.13
CA ILE A 295 -5.98 8.35 15.33
C ILE A 295 -5.97 7.53 14.06
N PHE A 296 -6.30 8.13 12.91
CA PHE A 296 -6.30 7.43 11.61
C PHE A 296 -4.91 6.90 11.25
N ILE A 297 -3.86 7.71 11.36
CA ILE A 297 -2.48 7.33 11.03
C ILE A 297 -2.01 6.16 11.90
N ASN A 298 -2.22 6.25 13.22
CA ASN A 298 -1.83 5.16 14.12
C ASN A 298 -2.62 3.88 13.84
N TRP A 299 -3.91 3.97 13.55
CA TRP A 299 -4.70 2.80 13.17
C TRP A 299 -4.25 2.25 11.81
N LEU A 300 -4.08 3.09 10.79
CA LEU A 300 -3.64 2.65 9.46
C LEU A 300 -2.31 1.91 9.54
N LEU A 301 -1.36 2.43 10.34
CA LEU A 301 -0.03 1.85 10.51
C LEU A 301 0.03 0.74 11.57
N SER A 302 -1.04 0.48 12.32
CA SER A 302 -1.14 -0.68 13.21
C SER A 302 -1.23 -1.98 12.43
N ARG A 303 -1.06 -3.11 13.10
CA ARG A 303 -1.27 -4.42 12.48
C ARG A 303 -2.66 -4.54 11.84
N GLU A 304 -3.72 -4.16 12.55
CA GLU A 304 -5.11 -4.21 12.06
C GLU A 304 -5.32 -3.37 10.80
N GLY A 305 -4.83 -2.13 10.81
CA GLY A 305 -4.94 -1.23 9.67
C GLY A 305 -4.18 -1.75 8.44
N GLN A 306 -2.99 -2.31 8.65
CA GLN A 306 -2.18 -2.87 7.57
C GLN A 306 -2.78 -4.18 7.01
N GLU A 307 -3.34 -5.06 7.84
CA GLU A 307 -4.10 -6.23 7.39
C GLU A 307 -5.33 -5.81 6.55
N THR A 308 -6.04 -4.77 7.01
CA THR A 308 -7.20 -4.20 6.30
C THR A 308 -6.80 -3.64 4.93
N TYR A 309 -5.76 -2.82 4.89
CA TYR A 309 -5.28 -2.16 3.68
C TYR A 309 -4.75 -3.17 2.65
N GLN A 310 -3.86 -4.06 3.09
CA GLN A 310 -3.30 -5.13 2.27
C GLN A 310 -4.38 -6.03 1.66
N LYS A 311 -5.35 -6.47 2.45
CA LYS A 311 -6.44 -7.34 1.97
C LYS A 311 -7.31 -6.65 0.94
N ALA A 312 -7.56 -5.36 1.09
CA ALA A 312 -8.44 -4.62 0.21
C ALA A 312 -7.79 -4.23 -1.13
N LEU A 313 -6.48 -3.96 -1.14
CA LEU A 313 -5.71 -3.60 -2.33
C LEU A 313 -4.96 -4.77 -2.96
N GLY A 314 -4.69 -5.84 -2.20
CA GLY A 314 -3.77 -6.89 -2.64
C GLY A 314 -2.30 -6.49 -2.63
N GLU A 315 -1.94 -5.33 -2.10
CA GLU A 315 -0.57 -4.80 -2.04
C GLU A 315 0.08 -5.09 -0.67
N PRO A 316 1.12 -5.92 -0.59
CA PRO A 316 1.71 -6.34 0.68
C PRO A 316 2.40 -5.24 1.47
N THR A 317 2.14 -5.24 2.77
CA THR A 317 2.74 -4.35 3.75
C THR A 317 4.19 -4.70 4.08
N ARG A 318 4.91 -3.70 4.57
CA ARG A 318 6.24 -3.87 5.17
C ARG A 318 6.20 -4.34 6.63
N ARG A 319 5.01 -4.38 7.27
CA ARG A 319 4.93 -4.89 8.65
C ARG A 319 5.28 -6.38 8.71
N LEU A 320 6.13 -6.73 9.67
CA LEU A 320 6.63 -8.10 9.85
C LEU A 320 5.61 -9.03 10.52
N ASP A 321 4.68 -8.46 11.28
CA ASP A 321 3.63 -9.19 12.01
C ASP A 321 2.32 -9.35 11.21
N VAL A 322 2.30 -8.89 9.95
CA VAL A 322 1.22 -9.12 8.99
C VAL A 322 1.62 -10.22 8.02
N ALA A 323 0.76 -11.24 7.91
CA ALA A 323 1.00 -12.37 7.03
C ALA A 323 0.97 -11.98 5.55
N SER A 324 1.80 -12.62 4.74
CA SER A 324 1.78 -12.46 3.29
C SER A 324 0.47 -12.97 2.68
N PRO A 325 -0.01 -12.38 1.57
CA PRO A 325 -1.14 -12.91 0.83
C PRO A 325 -0.90 -14.37 0.39
N LYS A 326 -1.97 -15.19 0.38
CA LYS A 326 -1.90 -16.62 0.04
C LYS A 326 -2.65 -16.97 -1.23
N GLU A 327 -3.40 -16.03 -1.78
CA GLU A 327 -4.20 -16.22 -2.98
C GLU A 327 -3.28 -16.56 -4.17
N PRO A 328 -3.73 -17.42 -5.10
CA PRO A 328 -3.00 -17.70 -6.32
C PRO A 328 -2.67 -16.40 -7.07
N TYR A 329 -1.41 -16.26 -7.47
CA TYR A 329 -0.90 -15.07 -8.17
C TYR A 329 -1.00 -13.76 -7.37
N ALA A 330 -1.16 -13.82 -6.05
CA ALA A 330 -1.08 -12.64 -5.19
C ALA A 330 0.30 -12.00 -5.29
N VAL A 331 0.31 -10.69 -5.28
CA VAL A 331 1.55 -9.92 -5.22
C VAL A 331 2.31 -10.26 -3.94
N ARG A 332 3.62 -10.44 -4.02
CA ARG A 332 4.44 -10.95 -2.94
C ARG A 332 5.26 -9.83 -2.27
N PRO A 333 5.37 -9.84 -0.93
CA PRO A 333 6.20 -8.86 -0.23
C PRO A 333 7.65 -8.87 -0.71
N ALA A 334 8.24 -7.69 -0.87
CA ALA A 334 9.63 -7.57 -1.31
C ALA A 334 10.62 -8.34 -0.40
N ARG A 335 10.31 -8.43 0.91
CA ARG A 335 11.11 -9.16 1.90
C ARG A 335 11.30 -10.66 1.60
N GLU A 336 10.48 -11.24 0.73
CA GLU A 336 10.59 -12.65 0.32
C GLU A 336 11.58 -12.86 -0.84
N PHE A 337 11.98 -11.79 -1.51
CA PHE A 337 12.81 -11.84 -2.72
C PHE A 337 14.16 -11.14 -2.58
N MET A 338 14.28 -10.23 -1.61
CA MET A 338 15.50 -9.41 -1.48
C MET A 338 15.76 -8.96 -0.06
N THR A 339 17.03 -8.66 0.23
CA THR A 339 17.43 -8.00 1.48
C THR A 339 17.07 -6.52 1.46
N VAL A 340 17.17 -5.85 2.62
CA VAL A 340 16.94 -4.40 2.71
C VAL A 340 17.96 -3.63 1.86
N GLU A 341 19.21 -4.07 1.82
CA GLU A 341 20.27 -3.47 1.00
C GLU A 341 19.96 -3.58 -0.49
N GLN A 342 19.51 -4.77 -0.92
CA GLN A 342 19.07 -4.99 -2.31
C GLN A 342 17.84 -4.13 -2.64
N TYR A 343 16.90 -3.99 -1.70
CA TYR A 343 15.75 -3.11 -1.87
C TYR A 343 16.20 -1.66 -2.15
N HIS A 344 17.09 -1.11 -1.32
CA HIS A 344 17.63 0.24 -1.53
C HIS A 344 18.39 0.40 -2.84
N GLN A 345 19.03 -0.66 -3.30
CA GLN A 345 19.70 -0.65 -4.61
C GLN A 345 18.72 -0.70 -5.77
N LEU A 346 17.64 -1.50 -5.66
CA LEU A 346 16.75 -1.83 -6.77
C LEU A 346 15.51 -0.93 -6.86
N GLU A 347 15.12 -0.24 -5.80
CA GLU A 347 13.98 0.65 -5.81
C GLU A 347 14.18 1.85 -6.77
N SER A 348 13.09 2.47 -7.21
CA SER A 348 13.09 3.65 -8.07
C SER A 348 12.03 4.67 -7.67
N HIS A 349 11.57 4.62 -6.43
CA HIS A 349 10.44 5.42 -5.93
C HIS A 349 10.84 6.47 -4.89
N SER A 350 12.04 6.37 -4.29
CA SER A 350 12.59 7.46 -3.49
C SER A 350 12.88 8.71 -4.33
N GLU A 351 12.86 9.87 -3.74
CA GLU A 351 13.11 11.15 -4.43
C GLU A 351 14.44 11.15 -5.17
N GLU A 352 15.50 10.62 -4.54
CA GLU A 352 16.81 10.48 -5.17
C GLU A 352 16.76 9.60 -6.43
N LYS A 353 16.10 8.43 -6.34
CA LYS A 353 16.01 7.49 -7.46
C LYS A 353 15.02 7.95 -8.53
N GLN A 354 14.02 8.70 -8.17
CA GLN A 354 13.14 9.32 -9.15
C GLN A 354 13.90 10.33 -10.02
N GLU A 355 14.78 11.15 -9.42
CA GLU A 355 15.60 12.08 -10.16
C GLU A 355 16.68 11.37 -11.01
N SER A 356 17.42 10.45 -10.41
CA SER A 356 18.60 9.85 -11.04
C SER A 356 18.28 8.70 -12.00
N ILE A 357 17.14 8.03 -11.85
CA ILE A 357 16.80 6.82 -12.63
C ILE A 357 15.46 6.99 -13.37
N ARG A 358 14.37 7.33 -12.66
CA ARG A 358 13.03 7.30 -13.23
C ARG A 358 12.82 8.39 -14.28
N LYS A 359 13.20 9.62 -13.99
CA LYS A 359 13.08 10.73 -14.96
C LYS A 359 13.86 10.49 -16.25
N PRO A 360 15.15 10.08 -16.23
CA PRO A 360 15.86 9.70 -17.47
C PRO A 360 15.18 8.57 -18.24
N ALA A 361 14.68 7.53 -17.55
CA ALA A 361 13.96 6.44 -18.19
C ALA A 361 12.65 6.91 -18.88
N ILE A 362 11.90 7.81 -18.25
CA ILE A 362 10.69 8.42 -18.84
C ILE A 362 11.07 9.27 -20.06
N ALA A 363 12.14 10.05 -19.99
CA ALA A 363 12.63 10.82 -21.13
C ALA A 363 13.02 9.90 -22.31
N ALA A 364 13.61 8.72 -22.05
CA ALA A 364 13.84 7.72 -23.06
C ALA A 364 12.53 7.18 -23.65
N ALA A 365 11.50 6.90 -22.82
CA ALA A 365 10.19 6.50 -23.31
C ALA A 365 9.56 7.54 -24.23
N GLN A 366 9.64 8.82 -23.87
CA GLN A 366 9.15 9.92 -24.70
C GLN A 366 9.85 9.98 -26.07
N ARG A 367 11.16 9.75 -26.11
CA ARG A 367 11.91 9.75 -27.39
C ARG A 367 11.62 8.54 -28.27
N LEU A 368 11.46 7.36 -27.67
CA LEU A 368 11.36 6.10 -28.40
C LEU A 368 9.94 5.75 -28.84
N LEU A 369 8.92 6.32 -28.19
CA LEU A 369 7.50 6.01 -28.41
C LEU A 369 6.71 7.16 -29.07
N ASN A 370 7.39 8.21 -29.53
CA ASN A 370 6.79 9.31 -30.29
C ASN A 370 6.90 9.08 -31.81
#